data_f99fe387bd690077318b47fe3a1b7209
#
_entry.id   f99fe387bd690077318b47fe3a1b7209
#
_cell.length_a   1.000
_cell.length_b   1.000
_cell.length_c   1.000
_cell.angle_alpha   90.00
_cell.angle_beta   90.00
_cell.angle_gamma   90.00
#
_symmetry.space_group_name_H-M   'P 1'
#
loop_
_entity.id
_entity.type
_entity.pdbx_description
1 polymer ?
#
loop_
_entity_poly.entity_id
_entity_poly.type
_entity_poly.pdbx_seq_one_letter_code
_entity_poly.pdbx_strand_id
1 'polypeptide(L)'
;MRLLPLDVKFYDQLLGQASLAVEAAALLRAASETGGDRIGEASQRLHDLEHQGDHLEHEVFRHIHKTFITPIDPEDIQSISSALDRVTDAVEAIGYRLHAYGFTEVPERMRGLARVLEDCTKALQDIFATLNEHGVEQQEVLTAQCIRVNEIENQSQTLARDGVAEVFARVRDPIELMRLKAIYDHFEMAGDRCEEVADLIENVLAKNS
;
A
#
# COMPACT_ATOMS: atom_id res chain seq x y z
N MET A 1 15.03 28.48 17.08
CA MET A 1 14.13 27.85 16.09
C MET A 1 15.04 27.10 15.14
N ARG A 2 15.14 25.76 15.29
CA ARG A 2 15.96 24.92 14.39
C ARG A 2 15.16 24.76 13.10
N LEU A 3 15.56 25.46 12.04
CA LEU A 3 15.07 25.18 10.70
C LEU A 3 15.61 23.79 10.34
N LEU A 4 14.73 22.79 10.34
CA LEU A 4 15.04 21.50 9.71
C LEU A 4 15.37 21.78 8.25
N PRO A 5 16.41 21.14 7.66
CA PRO A 5 16.64 21.23 6.23
C PRO A 5 15.33 20.91 5.47
N LEU A 6 15.02 21.67 4.44
CA LEU A 6 13.78 21.51 3.65
C LEU A 6 13.63 20.09 3.09
N ASP A 7 14.74 19.43 2.82
CA ASP A 7 14.81 18.05 2.30
C ASP A 7 14.18 17.01 3.23
N VAL A 8 14.45 17.09 4.53
CA VAL A 8 13.97 16.14 5.54
C VAL A 8 12.42 16.14 5.63
N LYS A 9 11.79 17.27 5.35
CA LYS A 9 10.34 17.40 5.51
C LYS A 9 9.53 16.63 4.45
N PHE A 10 10.00 16.53 3.20
CA PHE A 10 9.31 15.76 2.16
C PHE A 10 9.40 14.27 2.42
N TYR A 11 10.60 13.78 2.74
CA TYR A 11 10.79 12.36 3.05
C TYR A 11 10.02 11.94 4.32
N ASP A 12 9.96 12.82 5.34
CA ASP A 12 9.15 12.61 6.54
C ASP A 12 7.64 12.49 6.22
N GLN A 13 7.13 13.33 5.30
CA GLN A 13 5.75 13.26 4.85
C GLN A 13 5.45 11.98 4.07
N LEU A 14 6.34 11.55 3.16
CA LEU A 14 6.19 10.31 2.41
C LEU A 14 6.29 9.09 3.34
N LEU A 15 7.19 9.10 4.34
CA LEU A 15 7.26 8.07 5.37
C LEU A 15 5.97 8.03 6.20
N GLY A 16 5.36 9.19 6.46
CA GLY A 16 4.04 9.26 7.11
C GLY A 16 2.95 8.53 6.32
N GLN A 17 2.88 8.74 5.00
CA GLN A 17 1.94 8.02 4.12
C GLN A 17 2.23 6.51 4.09
N ALA A 18 3.49 6.10 3.95
CA ALA A 18 3.87 4.69 3.97
C ALA A 18 3.51 4.01 5.31
N SER A 19 3.69 4.74 6.43
CA SER A 19 3.32 4.23 7.77
C SER A 19 1.81 4.04 7.90
N LEU A 20 1.02 4.92 7.28
CA LEU A 20 -0.44 4.80 7.24
C LEU A 20 -0.89 3.57 6.45
N ALA A 21 -0.25 3.29 5.31
CA ALA A 21 -0.51 2.08 4.52
C ALA A 21 -0.21 0.80 5.34
N VAL A 22 0.86 0.79 6.14
CA VAL A 22 1.16 -0.32 7.07
C VAL A 22 0.07 -0.48 8.13
N GLU A 23 -0.40 0.62 8.74
CA GLU A 23 -1.51 0.57 9.72
C GLU A 23 -2.77 -0.02 9.09
N ALA A 24 -3.12 0.42 7.89
CA ALA A 24 -4.28 -0.08 7.15
C ALA A 24 -4.16 -1.57 6.83
N ALA A 25 -3.02 -2.01 6.28
CA ALA A 25 -2.81 -3.43 5.94
C ALA A 25 -2.80 -4.33 7.18
N ALA A 26 -2.20 -3.89 8.30
CA ALA A 26 -2.23 -4.62 9.57
C ALA A 26 -3.65 -4.77 10.13
N LEU A 27 -4.46 -3.72 10.02
CA LEU A 27 -5.87 -3.74 10.43
C LEU A 27 -6.70 -4.70 9.56
N LEU A 28 -6.53 -4.66 8.24
CA LEU A 28 -7.19 -5.58 7.30
C LEU A 28 -6.82 -7.03 7.62
N ARG A 29 -5.53 -7.32 7.84
CA ARG A 29 -5.08 -8.67 8.22
C ARG A 29 -5.73 -9.13 9.53
N ALA A 30 -5.67 -8.32 10.58
CA ALA A 30 -6.24 -8.68 11.88
C ALA A 30 -7.75 -8.96 11.80
N ALA A 31 -8.50 -8.15 11.06
CA ALA A 31 -9.92 -8.35 10.83
C ALA A 31 -10.20 -9.63 10.02
N SER A 32 -9.38 -9.89 8.99
CA SER A 32 -9.48 -11.08 8.15
C SER A 32 -9.22 -12.37 8.95
N GLU A 33 -8.32 -12.34 9.92
CA GLU A 33 -8.02 -13.48 10.80
C GLU A 33 -9.10 -13.71 11.84
N THR A 34 -9.71 -12.65 12.37
CA THR A 34 -10.72 -12.75 13.43
C THR A 34 -12.12 -13.04 12.89
N GLY A 35 -12.49 -12.40 11.77
CA GLY A 35 -13.85 -12.50 11.19
C GLY A 35 -14.95 -11.80 12.01
N GLY A 36 -16.20 -12.15 11.71
CA GLY A 36 -17.37 -11.66 12.44
C GLY A 36 -17.52 -10.14 12.39
N ASP A 37 -17.94 -9.54 13.52
CA ASP A 37 -18.17 -8.09 13.62
C ASP A 37 -16.91 -7.25 13.41
N ARG A 38 -15.72 -7.87 13.58
CA ARG A 38 -14.43 -7.19 13.36
C ARG A 38 -14.24 -6.72 11.92
N ILE A 39 -14.86 -7.39 10.94
CA ILE A 39 -14.81 -6.96 9.52
C ILE A 39 -15.51 -5.60 9.35
N GLY A 40 -16.68 -5.43 9.98
CA GLY A 40 -17.41 -4.16 9.93
C GLY A 40 -16.70 -3.02 10.66
N GLU A 41 -16.18 -3.29 11.86
CA GLU A 41 -15.38 -2.33 12.62
C GLU A 41 -14.12 -1.89 11.83
N ALA A 42 -13.42 -2.85 11.22
CA ALA A 42 -12.24 -2.58 10.42
C ALA A 42 -12.58 -1.79 9.16
N SER A 43 -13.68 -2.09 8.47
CA SER A 43 -14.11 -1.33 7.29
C SER A 43 -14.30 0.16 7.60
N GLN A 44 -14.92 0.50 8.74
CA GLN A 44 -15.07 1.89 9.17
C GLN A 44 -13.73 2.54 9.48
N ARG A 45 -12.85 1.84 10.20
CA ARG A 45 -11.54 2.38 10.55
C ARG A 45 -10.62 2.52 9.35
N LEU A 46 -10.70 1.61 8.36
CA LEU A 46 -9.97 1.71 7.10
C LEU A 46 -10.38 2.94 6.30
N HIS A 47 -11.67 3.26 6.28
CA HIS A 47 -12.17 4.50 5.68
C HIS A 47 -11.61 5.76 6.36
N ASP A 48 -11.51 5.76 7.70
CA ASP A 48 -10.86 6.86 8.42
C ASP A 48 -9.37 6.99 8.08
N LEU A 49 -8.67 5.87 7.82
CA LEU A 49 -7.25 5.86 7.44
C LEU A 49 -7.04 6.36 6.01
N GLU A 50 -7.93 5.99 5.07
CA GLU A 50 -7.95 6.50 3.71
C GLU A 50 -8.10 8.03 3.71
N HIS A 51 -9.06 8.60 4.44
CA HIS A 51 -9.20 10.04 4.57
C HIS A 51 -7.98 10.74 5.19
N GLN A 52 -7.24 10.05 6.07
CA GLN A 52 -5.96 10.57 6.58
C GLN A 52 -4.88 10.55 5.48
N GLY A 53 -4.86 9.53 4.60
CA GLY A 53 -4.01 9.44 3.42
C GLY A 53 -4.22 10.61 2.47
N ASP A 54 -5.47 10.84 2.06
CA ASP A 54 -5.91 11.99 1.26
C ASP A 54 -5.39 13.31 1.83
N HIS A 55 -5.54 13.50 3.14
CA HIS A 55 -5.08 14.71 3.80
C HIS A 55 -3.55 14.88 3.72
N LEU A 56 -2.79 13.79 3.93
CA LEU A 56 -1.32 13.82 3.82
C LEU A 56 -0.87 14.10 2.38
N GLU A 57 -1.49 13.50 1.36
CA GLU A 57 -1.21 13.79 -0.05
C GLU A 57 -1.42 15.28 -0.35
N HIS A 58 -2.56 15.84 0.06
CA HIS A 58 -2.86 17.25 -0.10
C HIS A 58 -1.86 18.17 0.63
N GLU A 59 -1.29 17.73 1.76
CA GLU A 59 -0.23 18.46 2.46
C GLU A 59 1.08 18.43 1.68
N VAL A 60 1.47 17.29 1.09
CA VAL A 60 2.64 17.17 0.21
C VAL A 60 2.51 18.14 -0.96
N PHE A 61 1.37 18.15 -1.66
CA PHE A 61 1.13 19.02 -2.80
C PHE A 61 1.21 20.51 -2.43
N ARG A 62 0.56 20.88 -1.32
CA ARG A 62 0.67 22.27 -0.81
C ARG A 62 2.09 22.66 -0.44
N HIS A 63 2.90 21.70 0.02
CA HIS A 63 4.29 21.92 0.38
C HIS A 63 5.16 22.09 -0.85
N ILE A 64 5.00 21.28 -1.90
CA ILE A 64 5.67 21.41 -3.19
C ILE A 64 5.47 22.84 -3.75
N HIS A 65 4.23 23.32 -3.80
CA HIS A 65 3.90 24.64 -4.34
C HIS A 65 4.51 25.82 -3.56
N LYS A 66 4.94 25.60 -2.32
CA LYS A 66 5.53 26.65 -1.45
C LYS A 66 7.05 26.58 -1.34
N THR A 67 7.66 25.53 -1.94
CA THR A 67 9.08 25.25 -1.78
C THR A 67 9.81 25.50 -3.10
N PHE A 68 10.90 26.27 -3.05
CA PHE A 68 11.71 26.61 -4.21
C PHE A 68 12.76 25.54 -4.56
N ILE A 69 13.20 24.77 -3.57
CA ILE A 69 14.23 23.73 -3.71
C ILE A 69 13.69 22.47 -3.04
N THR A 70 13.62 21.38 -3.77
CA THR A 70 13.18 20.06 -3.32
C THR A 70 14.34 19.06 -3.39
N PRO A 71 14.35 17.98 -2.57
CA PRO A 71 15.45 17.01 -2.54
C PRO A 71 15.56 16.17 -3.84
N ILE A 72 14.45 15.95 -4.50
CA ILE A 72 14.32 15.32 -5.82
C ILE A 72 13.33 16.13 -6.64
N ASP A 73 13.13 15.77 -7.90
CA ASP A 73 12.21 16.45 -8.79
C ASP A 73 10.80 16.59 -8.18
N PRO A 74 10.19 17.78 -8.13
CA PRO A 74 8.85 17.99 -7.60
C PRO A 74 7.78 17.07 -8.21
N GLU A 75 7.89 16.77 -9.50
CA GLU A 75 6.97 15.87 -10.20
C GLU A 75 7.11 14.42 -9.70
N ASP A 76 8.32 14.01 -9.32
CA ASP A 76 8.57 12.68 -8.74
C ASP A 76 7.99 12.60 -7.32
N ILE A 77 8.16 13.64 -6.48
CA ILE A 77 7.55 13.69 -5.14
C ILE A 77 6.02 13.57 -5.24
N GLN A 78 5.41 14.31 -6.18
CA GLN A 78 3.98 14.26 -6.40
C GLN A 78 3.51 12.87 -6.83
N SER A 79 4.22 12.25 -7.78
CA SER A 79 3.90 10.93 -8.31
C SER A 79 3.99 9.85 -7.22
N ILE A 80 5.04 9.89 -6.40
CA ILE A 80 5.25 8.97 -5.28
C ILE A 80 4.16 9.14 -4.22
N SER A 81 3.85 10.40 -3.84
CA SER A 81 2.80 10.69 -2.86
C SER A 81 1.44 10.15 -3.31
N SER A 82 1.07 10.40 -4.59
CA SER A 82 -0.17 9.86 -5.16
C SER A 82 -0.17 8.33 -5.27
N ALA A 83 0.99 7.71 -5.51
CA ALA A 83 1.08 6.25 -5.55
C ALA A 83 0.91 5.63 -4.16
N LEU A 84 1.50 6.24 -3.11
CA LEU A 84 1.33 5.80 -1.72
C LEU A 84 -0.13 5.92 -1.25
N ASP A 85 -0.81 7.00 -1.62
CA ASP A 85 -2.22 7.19 -1.32
C ASP A 85 -3.06 6.08 -1.93
N ARG A 86 -2.86 5.74 -3.21
CA ARG A 86 -3.53 4.62 -3.88
C ARG A 86 -3.28 3.25 -3.23
N VAL A 87 -2.18 3.06 -2.49
CA VAL A 87 -1.98 1.83 -1.70
C VAL A 87 -2.99 1.77 -0.56
N THR A 88 -3.17 2.85 0.19
CA THR A 88 -4.13 2.93 1.30
C THR A 88 -5.56 2.77 0.79
N ASP A 89 -5.92 3.41 -0.32
CA ASP A 89 -7.21 3.26 -1.00
C ASP A 89 -7.49 1.81 -1.38
N ALA A 90 -6.50 1.12 -1.93
CA ALA A 90 -6.65 -0.28 -2.34
C ALA A 90 -6.89 -1.19 -1.14
N VAL A 91 -6.24 -0.93 0.00
CA VAL A 91 -6.46 -1.67 1.26
C VAL A 91 -7.88 -1.40 1.80
N GLU A 92 -8.30 -0.12 1.82
CA GLU A 92 -9.67 0.26 2.20
C GLU A 92 -10.70 -0.47 1.34
N ALA A 93 -10.51 -0.46 0.03
CA ALA A 93 -11.41 -1.08 -0.94
C ALA A 93 -11.61 -2.59 -0.69
N ILE A 94 -10.61 -3.31 -0.18
CA ILE A 94 -10.74 -4.72 0.23
C ILE A 94 -11.61 -4.81 1.49
N GLY A 95 -11.30 -4.03 2.52
CA GLY A 95 -12.04 -4.04 3.78
C GLY A 95 -13.51 -3.68 3.61
N TYR A 96 -13.79 -2.64 2.82
CA TYR A 96 -15.16 -2.26 2.45
C TYR A 96 -15.92 -3.42 1.79
N ARG A 97 -15.31 -4.13 0.82
CA ARG A 97 -15.96 -5.23 0.11
C ARG A 97 -16.16 -6.45 0.97
N LEU A 98 -15.22 -6.80 1.84
CA LEU A 98 -15.41 -7.87 2.80
C LEU A 98 -16.66 -7.61 3.67
N HIS A 99 -16.83 -6.36 4.14
CA HIS A 99 -18.02 -5.96 4.89
C HIS A 99 -19.28 -5.93 4.02
N ALA A 100 -19.27 -5.19 2.91
CA ALA A 100 -20.43 -4.97 2.05
C ALA A 100 -20.96 -6.26 1.39
N TYR A 101 -20.07 -7.23 1.13
CA TYR A 101 -20.47 -8.53 0.61
C TYR A 101 -20.88 -9.54 1.71
N GLY A 102 -20.87 -9.13 2.97
CA GLY A 102 -21.36 -9.91 4.10
C GLY A 102 -20.46 -11.10 4.47
N PHE A 103 -19.13 -10.96 4.33
CA PHE A 103 -18.22 -11.97 4.84
C PHE A 103 -18.25 -11.98 6.36
N THR A 104 -18.54 -13.14 6.95
CA THR A 104 -18.42 -13.38 8.39
C THR A 104 -17.15 -14.18 8.71
N GLU A 105 -16.64 -14.92 7.73
CA GLU A 105 -15.37 -15.62 7.77
C GLU A 105 -14.64 -15.40 6.47
N VAL A 106 -13.36 -15.05 6.56
CA VAL A 106 -12.51 -14.81 5.39
C VAL A 106 -11.77 -16.12 5.06
N PRO A 107 -11.83 -16.60 3.80
CA PRO A 107 -11.14 -17.82 3.39
C PRO A 107 -9.64 -17.76 3.68
N GLU A 108 -9.02 -18.91 4.05
CA GLU A 108 -7.60 -18.97 4.46
C GLU A 108 -6.66 -18.37 3.43
N ARG A 109 -6.90 -18.59 2.13
CA ARG A 109 -6.06 -18.02 1.07
C ARG A 109 -6.13 -16.49 1.03
N MET A 110 -7.29 -15.90 1.29
CA MET A 110 -7.44 -14.43 1.39
C MET A 110 -6.78 -13.89 2.66
N ARG A 111 -6.81 -14.65 3.78
CA ARG A 111 -6.02 -14.32 4.98
C ARG A 111 -4.52 -14.35 4.68
N GLY A 112 -4.08 -15.32 3.86
CA GLY A 112 -2.71 -15.37 3.33
C GLY A 112 -2.34 -14.13 2.53
N LEU A 113 -3.22 -13.69 1.63
CA LEU A 113 -3.02 -12.45 0.86
C LEU A 113 -2.97 -11.21 1.76
N ALA A 114 -3.79 -11.12 2.79
CA ALA A 114 -3.75 -10.01 3.74
C ALA A 114 -2.42 -9.94 4.51
N ARG A 115 -1.81 -11.09 4.84
CA ARG A 115 -0.46 -11.14 5.44
C ARG A 115 0.61 -10.67 4.45
N VAL A 116 0.57 -11.14 3.21
CA VAL A 116 1.51 -10.74 2.16
C VAL A 116 1.39 -9.24 1.86
N LEU A 117 0.19 -8.69 1.85
CA LEU A 117 -0.03 -7.26 1.65
C LEU A 117 0.55 -6.41 2.81
N GLU A 118 0.39 -6.87 4.06
CA GLU A 118 1.06 -6.22 5.21
C GLU A 118 2.58 -6.27 5.08
N ASP A 119 3.15 -7.40 4.63
CA ASP A 119 4.59 -7.51 4.41
C ASP A 119 5.06 -6.60 3.28
N CYS A 120 4.25 -6.43 2.22
CA CYS A 120 4.54 -5.53 1.10
C CYS A 120 4.55 -4.06 1.55
N THR A 121 3.55 -3.64 2.32
CA THR A 121 3.49 -2.26 2.85
C THR A 121 4.62 -1.96 3.83
N LYS A 122 5.07 -2.93 4.64
CA LYS A 122 6.25 -2.80 5.48
C LYS A 122 7.53 -2.63 4.65
N ALA A 123 7.69 -3.40 3.58
CA ALA A 123 8.83 -3.26 2.68
C ALA A 123 8.86 -1.86 2.02
N LEU A 124 7.69 -1.29 1.68
CA LEU A 124 7.61 0.11 1.25
C LEU A 124 8.03 1.09 2.36
N GLN A 125 7.55 0.89 3.59
CA GLN A 125 7.93 1.74 4.72
C GLN A 125 9.45 1.75 4.94
N ASP A 126 10.13 0.61 4.77
CA ASP A 126 11.58 0.51 4.88
C ASP A 126 12.30 1.38 3.83
N ILE A 127 11.78 1.47 2.59
CA ILE A 127 12.30 2.37 1.55
C ILE A 127 12.22 3.82 2.03
N PHE A 128 11.06 4.25 2.52
CA PHE A 128 10.86 5.64 2.95
C PHE A 128 11.60 5.97 4.25
N ALA A 129 11.82 5.01 5.13
CA ALA A 129 12.69 5.17 6.29
C ALA A 129 14.15 5.45 5.85
N THR A 130 14.65 4.67 4.89
CA THR A 130 15.99 4.86 4.32
C THR A 130 16.12 6.23 3.62
N LEU A 131 15.10 6.62 2.83
CA LEU A 131 15.07 7.94 2.18
C LEU A 131 15.03 9.09 3.19
N ASN A 132 14.30 8.92 4.30
CA ASN A 132 14.20 9.94 5.34
C ASN A 132 15.51 10.13 6.12
N GLU A 133 16.28 9.06 6.32
CA GLU A 133 17.55 9.11 7.03
C GLU A 133 18.73 9.55 6.15
N HIS A 134 18.75 9.12 4.90
CA HIS A 134 19.93 9.20 4.03
C HIS A 134 19.68 9.84 2.66
N GLY A 135 18.42 10.19 2.34
CA GLY A 135 18.06 10.65 1.00
C GLY A 135 18.31 9.55 -0.05
N VAL A 136 18.62 9.98 -1.27
CA VAL A 136 18.92 9.07 -2.40
C VAL A 136 20.38 8.58 -2.42
N GLU A 137 21.19 8.89 -1.41
CA GLU A 137 22.63 8.54 -1.39
C GLU A 137 22.86 7.02 -1.20
N GLN A 138 21.91 6.30 -0.58
CA GLN A 138 21.99 4.86 -0.33
C GLN A 138 21.41 4.03 -1.49
N GLN A 139 21.84 4.30 -2.72
CA GLN A 139 21.26 3.70 -3.94
C GLN A 139 21.22 2.16 -3.92
N GLU A 140 22.31 1.52 -3.48
CA GLU A 140 22.37 0.04 -3.44
C GLU A 140 21.33 -0.54 -2.45
N VAL A 141 21.16 0.09 -1.29
CA VAL A 141 20.18 -0.32 -0.28
C VAL A 141 18.76 -0.11 -0.80
N LEU A 142 18.47 1.06 -1.34
CA LEU A 142 17.16 1.40 -1.90
C LEU A 142 16.78 0.48 -3.05
N THR A 143 17.71 0.18 -3.96
CA THR A 143 17.48 -0.78 -5.06
C THR A 143 17.15 -2.18 -4.51
N ALA A 144 17.91 -2.65 -3.51
CA ALA A 144 17.63 -3.96 -2.89
C ALA A 144 16.24 -3.99 -2.21
N GLN A 145 15.81 -2.87 -1.60
CA GLN A 145 14.48 -2.75 -0.99
C GLN A 145 13.37 -2.74 -2.05
N CYS A 146 13.55 -2.05 -3.19
CA CYS A 146 12.60 -2.10 -4.32
C CYS A 146 12.46 -3.51 -4.88
N ILE A 147 13.58 -4.23 -5.10
CA ILE A 147 13.55 -5.64 -5.51
C ILE A 147 12.76 -6.48 -4.51
N ARG A 148 12.90 -6.22 -3.20
CA ARG A 148 12.15 -6.93 -2.17
C ARG A 148 10.65 -6.70 -2.28
N VAL A 149 10.19 -5.48 -2.58
CA VAL A 149 8.76 -5.19 -2.82
C VAL A 149 8.25 -6.02 -4.00
N ASN A 150 8.98 -6.03 -5.12
CA ASN A 150 8.61 -6.78 -6.33
C ASN A 150 8.56 -8.30 -6.07
N GLU A 151 9.48 -8.86 -5.25
CA GLU A 151 9.42 -10.26 -4.85
C GLU A 151 8.16 -10.61 -4.06
N ILE A 152 7.73 -9.71 -3.13
CA ILE A 152 6.53 -9.90 -2.32
C ILE A 152 5.28 -9.74 -3.19
N GLU A 153 5.26 -8.76 -4.10
CA GLU A 153 4.17 -8.58 -5.07
C GLU A 153 3.99 -9.86 -5.91
N ASN A 154 5.03 -10.41 -6.50
CA ASN A 154 4.98 -11.65 -7.28
C ASN A 154 4.41 -12.84 -6.47
N GLN A 155 4.67 -12.91 -5.15
CA GLN A 155 4.04 -13.90 -4.27
C GLN A 155 2.54 -13.64 -4.13
N SER A 156 2.14 -12.36 -3.93
CA SER A 156 0.74 -11.95 -3.86
C SER A 156 -0.02 -12.32 -5.12
N GLN A 157 0.53 -11.99 -6.29
CA GLN A 157 -0.06 -12.27 -7.59
C GLN A 157 -0.26 -13.78 -7.80
N THR A 158 0.73 -14.60 -7.45
CA THR A 158 0.62 -16.06 -7.54
C THR A 158 -0.49 -16.59 -6.65
N LEU A 159 -0.56 -16.14 -5.39
CA LEU A 159 -1.61 -16.55 -4.45
C LEU A 159 -3.01 -16.12 -4.91
N ALA A 160 -3.15 -14.92 -5.47
CA ALA A 160 -4.43 -14.40 -5.97
C ALA A 160 -4.90 -15.22 -7.19
N ARG A 161 -4.05 -15.45 -8.17
CA ARG A 161 -4.35 -16.25 -9.38
C ARG A 161 -4.74 -17.67 -9.06
N ASP A 162 -4.02 -18.33 -8.15
CA ASP A 162 -4.36 -19.67 -7.66
C ASP A 162 -5.72 -19.66 -6.95
N GLY A 163 -6.00 -18.61 -6.17
CA GLY A 163 -7.29 -18.42 -5.50
C GLY A 163 -8.44 -18.29 -6.50
N VAL A 164 -8.28 -17.49 -7.53
CA VAL A 164 -9.28 -17.35 -8.61
C VAL A 164 -9.50 -18.69 -9.31
N ALA A 165 -8.42 -19.41 -9.67
CA ALA A 165 -8.53 -20.72 -10.30
C ALA A 165 -9.31 -21.74 -9.43
N GLU A 166 -9.04 -21.75 -8.12
CA GLU A 166 -9.76 -22.60 -7.16
C GLU A 166 -11.25 -22.24 -7.07
N VAL A 167 -11.59 -20.94 -7.04
CA VAL A 167 -12.99 -20.45 -7.03
C VAL A 167 -13.74 -20.98 -8.25
N PHE A 168 -13.20 -20.80 -9.46
CA PHE A 168 -13.83 -21.30 -10.70
C PHE A 168 -13.95 -22.81 -10.74
N ALA A 169 -13.03 -23.55 -10.13
CA ALA A 169 -13.08 -25.02 -10.09
C ALA A 169 -14.17 -25.55 -9.14
N ARG A 170 -14.39 -24.87 -7.99
CA ARG A 170 -15.17 -25.41 -6.87
C ARG A 170 -16.51 -24.73 -6.65
N VAL A 171 -16.62 -23.42 -6.89
CA VAL A 171 -17.82 -22.64 -6.62
C VAL A 171 -18.78 -22.75 -7.78
N ARG A 172 -20.05 -23.08 -7.50
CA ARG A 172 -21.11 -23.23 -8.52
C ARG A 172 -22.16 -22.14 -8.45
N ASP A 173 -22.31 -21.48 -7.31
CA ASP A 173 -23.20 -20.34 -7.16
C ASP A 173 -22.56 -19.11 -7.82
N PRO A 174 -23.24 -18.47 -8.83
CA PRO A 174 -22.66 -17.35 -9.54
C PRO A 174 -22.42 -16.10 -8.66
N ILE A 175 -23.30 -15.89 -7.66
CA ILE A 175 -23.17 -14.73 -6.75
C ILE A 175 -21.97 -14.93 -5.86
N GLU A 176 -21.79 -16.11 -5.29
CA GLU A 176 -20.65 -16.44 -4.44
C GLU A 176 -19.34 -16.39 -5.25
N LEU A 177 -19.36 -16.90 -6.49
CA LEU A 177 -18.21 -16.82 -7.39
C LEU A 177 -17.80 -15.36 -7.65
N MET A 178 -18.77 -14.48 -7.94
CA MET A 178 -18.51 -13.06 -8.17
C MET A 178 -17.95 -12.36 -6.93
N ARG A 179 -18.49 -12.65 -5.75
CA ARG A 179 -18.03 -12.09 -4.47
C ARG A 179 -16.58 -12.47 -4.20
N LEU A 180 -16.27 -13.75 -4.28
CA LEU A 180 -14.90 -14.25 -4.04
C LEU A 180 -13.92 -13.72 -5.06
N LYS A 181 -14.26 -13.78 -6.36
CA LYS A 181 -13.40 -13.25 -7.42
C LYS A 181 -13.09 -11.78 -7.23
N ALA A 182 -14.09 -10.96 -6.92
CA ALA A 182 -13.90 -9.54 -6.72
C ALA A 182 -12.90 -9.22 -5.58
N ILE A 183 -12.88 -10.00 -4.51
CA ILE A 183 -11.91 -9.82 -3.42
C ILE A 183 -10.50 -10.20 -3.89
N TYR A 184 -10.33 -11.31 -4.62
CA TYR A 184 -9.02 -11.68 -5.18
C TYR A 184 -8.47 -10.64 -6.13
N ASP A 185 -9.31 -10.10 -7.03
CA ASP A 185 -8.93 -9.03 -7.97
C ASP A 185 -8.44 -7.77 -7.22
N HIS A 186 -9.05 -7.44 -6.07
CA HIS A 186 -8.63 -6.29 -5.26
C HIS A 186 -7.34 -6.54 -4.49
N PHE A 187 -7.07 -7.76 -4.05
CA PHE A 187 -5.77 -8.11 -3.48
C PHE A 187 -4.65 -8.03 -4.53
N GLU A 188 -4.89 -8.53 -5.76
CA GLU A 188 -3.93 -8.39 -6.87
C GLU A 188 -3.66 -6.90 -7.14
N MET A 189 -4.72 -6.10 -7.29
CA MET A 189 -4.60 -4.64 -7.48
C MET A 189 -3.82 -3.95 -6.35
N ALA A 190 -4.01 -4.33 -5.09
CA ALA A 190 -3.30 -3.73 -3.97
C ALA A 190 -1.80 -4.07 -4.01
N GLY A 191 -1.43 -5.27 -4.43
CA GLY A 191 -0.05 -5.66 -4.72
C GLY A 191 0.58 -4.80 -5.82
N ASP A 192 -0.12 -4.68 -6.97
CA ASP A 192 0.30 -3.84 -8.11
C ASP A 192 0.54 -2.38 -7.69
N ARG A 193 -0.27 -1.84 -6.75
CA ARG A 193 -0.05 -0.47 -6.22
C ARG A 193 1.23 -0.35 -5.40
N CYS A 194 1.60 -1.39 -4.66
CA CYS A 194 2.88 -1.39 -3.94
C CYS A 194 4.07 -1.45 -4.92
N GLU A 195 3.99 -2.29 -5.97
CA GLU A 195 4.99 -2.35 -7.03
C GLU A 195 5.14 -0.99 -7.73
N GLU A 196 4.04 -0.33 -8.09
CA GLU A 196 4.05 1.02 -8.71
C GLU A 196 4.87 2.03 -7.89
N VAL A 197 4.77 2.00 -6.56
CA VAL A 197 5.58 2.87 -5.69
C VAL A 197 7.06 2.52 -5.80
N ALA A 198 7.42 1.23 -5.76
CA ALA A 198 8.82 0.80 -5.90
C ALA A 198 9.43 1.20 -7.24
N ASP A 199 8.67 1.05 -8.34
CA ASP A 199 9.08 1.46 -9.70
C ASP A 199 9.35 2.97 -9.78
N LEU A 200 8.52 3.80 -9.13
CA LEU A 200 8.74 5.24 -9.06
C LEU A 200 10.03 5.58 -8.32
N ILE A 201 10.35 4.86 -7.24
CA ILE A 201 11.63 5.04 -6.52
C ILE A 201 12.81 4.62 -7.40
N GLU A 202 12.74 3.47 -8.10
CA GLU A 202 13.79 3.05 -9.03
C GLU A 202 14.04 4.11 -10.13
N ASN A 203 12.98 4.72 -10.66
CA ASN A 203 13.09 5.81 -11.62
C ASN A 203 13.80 7.05 -11.03
N VAL A 204 13.52 7.39 -9.78
CA VAL A 204 14.22 8.49 -9.06
C VAL A 204 15.70 8.16 -8.89
N LEU A 205 16.04 6.93 -8.49
CA LEU A 205 17.43 6.49 -8.33
C LEU A 205 18.19 6.58 -9.65
N ALA A 206 17.58 6.12 -10.76
CA ALA A 206 18.19 6.18 -12.09
C ALA A 206 18.46 7.61 -12.58
N LYS A 207 17.62 8.60 -12.21
CA LYS A 207 17.83 10.02 -12.53
C LYS A 207 18.97 10.67 -11.72
N ASN A 208 19.27 10.12 -10.53
CA ASN A 208 20.23 10.67 -9.58
C ASN A 208 21.55 9.86 -9.50
N SER A 209 21.78 8.98 -10.47
CA SER A 209 22.98 8.09 -10.59
C SER A 209 24.14 8.77 -11.28
#